data_9090c72e78d5d956bb7647715d459343
#
_entry.id   9090c72e78d5d956bb7647715d459343
#
_cell.length_a   1.000
_cell.length_b   1.000
_cell.length_c   1.000
_cell.angle_alpha   90.00
_cell.angle_beta   90.00
_cell.angle_gamma   90.00
#
_symmetry.space_group_name_H-M   'P 1'
#
loop_
_entity.id
_entity.type
_entity.pdbx_description
1 polymer ?
#
loop_
_entity_poly.entity_id
_entity_poly.type
_entity_poly.pdbx_seq_one_letter_code
_entity_poly.pdbx_strand_id
1 'polypeptide(L)'
;MNSRLARLTTLLTLLFLLGGCGLFGDDEEDQDEFSGLSTEEQFYQRALEQLNGQNFRGAVATYQALETRFPFGRFAAQSQIEVVYAHYRNGDKEAARAAADRFIRLHPEDENIDYAYYMKGLSSFEDGSGFLNRFLPIDQTKRDPGSSQESFSDFAQLLALFPDSAYAPDSRSRMVFLRNNLAAYEIHVANYYLERRAYIAALRRGQYVVENFQGTPAVADGVAVMVEAYLRLGLNELADTSLALLRENYPQHASIDNGGDFIIRTEITNPSLLYTVTFGMLGDNAVDPPLAPTRRPRTSGSQEIINAQAGAEDGSGRSWLSILTLGIFN
;
A
#
# COMPACT_ATOMS: atom_id res chain seq x y z
N MET A 1 -65.82 2.79 -2.24
CA MET A 1 -65.10 4.04 -1.88
C MET A 1 -63.59 3.95 -1.98
N ASN A 2 -63.02 2.74 -2.06
CA ASN A 2 -61.56 2.55 -2.01
C ASN A 2 -60.82 2.60 -3.37
N SER A 3 -61.51 2.39 -4.51
CA SER A 3 -60.84 2.37 -5.82
C SER A 3 -60.50 3.77 -6.38
N ARG A 4 -61.22 4.79 -5.95
CA ARG A 4 -60.94 6.18 -6.36
C ARG A 4 -59.78 6.78 -5.57
N LEU A 5 -59.64 6.41 -4.30
CA LEU A 5 -58.52 6.82 -3.46
C LEU A 5 -57.17 6.20 -3.94
N ALA A 6 -57.20 4.91 -4.29
CA ALA A 6 -56.03 4.22 -4.83
C ALA A 6 -55.56 4.79 -6.19
N ARG A 7 -56.48 5.19 -7.04
CA ARG A 7 -56.16 5.86 -8.33
C ARG A 7 -55.60 7.28 -8.13
N LEU A 8 -56.04 7.98 -7.09
CA LEU A 8 -55.57 9.32 -6.77
C LEU A 8 -54.15 9.27 -6.20
N THR A 9 -53.86 8.28 -5.34
CA THR A 9 -52.50 8.09 -4.78
C THR A 9 -51.49 7.63 -5.82
N THR A 10 -51.87 6.75 -6.76
CA THR A 10 -50.99 6.35 -7.88
C THR A 10 -50.74 7.49 -8.85
N LEU A 11 -51.76 8.36 -9.10
CA LEU A 11 -51.55 9.52 -9.95
C LEU A 11 -50.66 10.58 -9.31
N LEU A 12 -50.77 10.78 -7.99
CA LEU A 12 -49.95 11.71 -7.22
C LEU A 12 -48.47 11.24 -7.12
N THR A 13 -48.23 9.93 -6.94
CA THR A 13 -46.85 9.35 -6.96
C THR A 13 -46.24 9.40 -8.35
N LEU A 14 -47.03 9.21 -9.41
CA LEU A 14 -46.53 9.33 -10.78
C LEU A 14 -46.19 10.79 -11.15
N LEU A 15 -46.96 11.75 -10.64
CA LEU A 15 -46.69 13.20 -10.82
C LEU A 15 -45.42 13.63 -10.08
N PHE A 16 -45.10 13.02 -8.90
CA PHE A 16 -43.90 13.28 -8.15
C PHE A 16 -42.65 12.69 -8.81
N LEU A 17 -42.77 11.56 -9.53
CA LEU A 17 -41.68 10.93 -10.27
C LEU A 17 -41.35 11.64 -11.59
N LEU A 18 -42.32 12.34 -12.19
CA LEU A 18 -42.12 13.12 -13.43
C LEU A 18 -41.61 14.55 -13.17
N GLY A 19 -41.78 15.07 -11.95
CA GLY A 19 -41.29 16.41 -11.56
C GLY A 19 -39.83 16.44 -11.10
N GLY A 20 -39.17 15.28 -10.92
CA GLY A 20 -37.82 15.17 -10.32
C GLY A 20 -36.66 15.48 -11.26
N CYS A 21 -36.85 15.61 -12.54
CA CYS A 21 -35.76 15.85 -13.49
C CYS A 21 -35.60 17.32 -13.95
N GLY A 22 -36.39 18.26 -13.42
CA GLY A 22 -36.35 19.64 -13.88
C GLY A 22 -36.08 20.70 -12.81
N LEU A 23 -35.87 20.30 -11.54
CA LEU A 23 -35.70 21.25 -10.42
C LEU A 23 -34.27 21.32 -9.85
N PHE A 24 -33.33 20.57 -10.42
CA PHE A 24 -31.87 20.65 -10.14
C PHE A 24 -31.11 20.81 -11.45
N GLY A 25 -31.63 21.53 -12.40
CA GLY A 25 -30.82 22.19 -13.39
C GLY A 25 -30.39 23.49 -12.73
N ASP A 26 -29.31 23.45 -11.97
CA ASP A 26 -28.45 24.61 -11.84
C ASP A 26 -27.90 24.82 -13.26
N ASP A 27 -28.52 25.72 -14.01
CA ASP A 27 -27.84 26.54 -15.00
C ASP A 27 -26.79 27.34 -14.18
N GLU A 28 -25.75 26.67 -13.67
CA GLU A 28 -24.47 27.32 -13.44
C GLU A 28 -24.13 27.93 -14.80
N GLU A 29 -24.44 29.25 -14.98
CA GLU A 29 -23.67 30.07 -15.86
C GLU A 29 -22.22 29.60 -15.63
N ASP A 30 -21.59 29.02 -16.64
CA ASP A 30 -20.14 28.84 -16.74
C ASP A 30 -19.54 30.27 -16.65
N GLN A 31 -19.62 30.86 -15.46
CA GLN A 31 -18.76 31.95 -15.07
C GLN A 31 -17.39 31.31 -15.09
N ASP A 32 -16.69 31.57 -16.21
CA ASP A 32 -15.33 31.11 -16.42
C ASP A 32 -14.59 31.31 -15.09
N GLU A 33 -14.40 30.23 -14.30
CA GLU A 33 -13.82 30.24 -12.95
C GLU A 33 -12.50 31.04 -12.95
N PHE A 34 -11.97 31.27 -14.13
CA PHE A 34 -10.76 31.99 -14.42
C PHE A 34 -11.01 33.39 -15.04
N SER A 35 -12.27 33.88 -15.02
CA SER A 35 -12.58 35.22 -15.50
C SER A 35 -11.81 36.26 -14.68
N GLY A 36 -11.04 37.10 -15.39
CA GLY A 36 -10.17 38.11 -14.78
C GLY A 36 -8.69 37.69 -14.59
N LEU A 37 -8.37 36.42 -14.83
CA LEU A 37 -6.96 35.96 -14.87
C LEU A 37 -6.47 36.01 -16.33
N SER A 38 -5.42 36.77 -16.58
CA SER A 38 -4.89 36.99 -17.94
C SER A 38 -3.42 36.63 -18.08
N THR A 39 -2.69 36.57 -16.97
CA THR A 39 -1.25 36.31 -16.98
C THR A 39 -0.91 35.04 -16.24
N GLU A 40 0.17 34.37 -16.62
CA GLU A 40 0.70 33.18 -15.97
C GLU A 40 0.89 33.39 -14.47
N GLU A 41 1.44 34.55 -14.07
CA GLU A 41 1.64 34.93 -12.67
C GLU A 41 0.32 34.93 -11.89
N GLN A 42 -0.76 35.52 -12.47
CA GLN A 42 -2.05 35.57 -11.81
C GLN A 42 -2.64 34.19 -11.59
N PHE A 43 -2.54 33.28 -12.57
CA PHE A 43 -2.96 31.89 -12.42
C PHE A 43 -2.17 31.19 -11.30
N TYR A 44 -0.84 31.35 -11.31
CA TYR A 44 0.03 30.72 -10.31
C TYR A 44 -0.28 31.22 -8.91
N GLN A 45 -0.39 32.52 -8.69
CA GLN A 45 -0.72 33.11 -7.40
C GLN A 45 -2.11 32.67 -6.92
N ARG A 46 -3.09 32.64 -7.80
CA ARG A 46 -4.43 32.16 -7.48
C ARG A 46 -4.44 30.69 -7.03
N ALA A 47 -3.74 29.83 -7.76
CA ALA A 47 -3.61 28.42 -7.39
C ALA A 47 -2.89 28.25 -6.04
N LEU A 48 -1.84 29.03 -5.79
CA LEU A 48 -1.10 29.02 -4.53
C LEU A 48 -1.96 29.49 -3.34
N GLU A 49 -2.79 30.53 -3.53
CA GLU A 49 -3.78 30.97 -2.54
C GLU A 49 -4.77 29.86 -2.21
N GLN A 50 -5.31 29.18 -3.22
CA GLN A 50 -6.23 28.05 -3.06
C GLN A 50 -5.55 26.89 -2.33
N LEU A 51 -4.30 26.57 -2.67
CA LEU A 51 -3.50 25.52 -2.03
C LEU A 51 -3.28 25.84 -0.55
N ASN A 52 -2.87 27.06 -0.22
CA ASN A 52 -2.66 27.53 1.14
C ASN A 52 -3.97 27.61 1.94
N GLY A 53 -5.07 27.92 1.26
CA GLY A 53 -6.43 27.91 1.82
C GLY A 53 -7.04 26.50 1.93
N GLN A 54 -6.27 25.45 1.62
CA GLN A 54 -6.70 24.04 1.64
C GLN A 54 -7.84 23.73 0.62
N ASN A 55 -8.08 24.61 -0.33
CA ASN A 55 -8.93 24.32 -1.48
C ASN A 55 -8.12 23.58 -2.56
N PHE A 56 -7.79 22.32 -2.26
CA PHE A 56 -6.92 21.53 -3.13
C PHE A 56 -7.53 21.26 -4.50
N ARG A 57 -8.84 21.08 -4.59
CA ARG A 57 -9.54 20.89 -5.88
C ARG A 57 -9.45 22.13 -6.76
N GLY A 58 -9.72 23.31 -6.19
CA GLY A 58 -9.56 24.58 -6.90
C GLY A 58 -8.12 24.80 -7.33
N ALA A 59 -7.15 24.51 -6.45
CA ALA A 59 -5.73 24.62 -6.79
C ALA A 59 -5.35 23.72 -7.99
N VAL A 60 -5.79 22.47 -8.01
CA VAL A 60 -5.58 21.55 -9.14
C VAL A 60 -6.18 22.12 -10.43
N ALA A 61 -7.44 22.58 -10.40
CA ALA A 61 -8.09 23.14 -11.57
C ALA A 61 -7.36 24.38 -12.11
N THR A 62 -6.92 25.27 -11.21
CA THR A 62 -6.22 26.50 -11.58
C THR A 62 -4.80 26.22 -12.12
N TYR A 63 -4.04 25.28 -11.53
CA TYR A 63 -2.75 24.85 -12.07
C TYR A 63 -2.87 24.17 -13.44
N GLN A 64 -3.89 23.35 -13.65
CA GLN A 64 -4.16 22.70 -14.94
C GLN A 64 -4.57 23.73 -16.00
N ALA A 65 -5.34 24.75 -15.62
CA ALA A 65 -5.67 25.86 -16.52
C ALA A 65 -4.42 26.69 -16.88
N LEU A 66 -3.51 26.90 -15.92
CA LEU A 66 -2.21 27.52 -16.15
C LEU A 66 -1.40 26.71 -17.17
N GLU A 67 -1.26 25.42 -16.97
CA GLU A 67 -0.53 24.52 -17.87
C GLU A 67 -1.12 24.54 -19.29
N THR A 68 -2.44 24.56 -19.39
CA THR A 68 -3.14 24.59 -20.69
C THR A 68 -2.92 25.91 -21.44
N ARG A 69 -2.94 27.03 -20.71
CA ARG A 69 -2.80 28.38 -21.33
C ARG A 69 -1.35 28.78 -21.55
N PHE A 70 -0.42 28.31 -20.68
CA PHE A 70 0.99 28.67 -20.67
C PHE A 70 1.90 27.43 -20.59
N PRO A 71 1.85 26.51 -21.56
CA PRO A 71 2.52 25.21 -21.46
C PRO A 71 4.06 25.32 -21.42
N PHE A 72 4.61 26.43 -21.88
CA PHE A 72 6.04 26.74 -21.87
C PHE A 72 6.39 27.95 -20.98
N GLY A 73 5.49 28.27 -20.08
CA GLY A 73 5.66 29.34 -19.13
C GLY A 73 6.71 29.01 -18.06
N ARG A 74 7.19 30.06 -17.37
CA ARG A 74 8.18 29.90 -16.29
C ARG A 74 7.66 29.12 -15.09
N PHE A 75 6.33 29.09 -14.89
CA PHE A 75 5.68 28.34 -13.80
C PHE A 75 5.13 26.98 -14.25
N ALA A 76 5.28 26.58 -15.51
CA ALA A 76 4.69 25.35 -16.01
C ALA A 76 5.19 24.11 -15.26
N ALA A 77 6.50 23.94 -15.11
CA ALA A 77 7.09 22.82 -14.35
C ALA A 77 6.71 22.89 -12.86
N GLN A 78 6.80 24.09 -12.24
CA GLN A 78 6.44 24.27 -10.85
C GLN A 78 4.95 23.96 -10.61
N SER A 79 4.07 24.36 -11.51
CA SER A 79 2.64 24.04 -11.40
C SER A 79 2.37 22.55 -11.46
N GLN A 80 3.07 21.81 -12.30
CA GLN A 80 2.92 20.36 -12.40
C GLN A 80 3.35 19.64 -11.12
N ILE A 81 4.42 20.08 -10.46
CA ILE A 81 4.83 19.48 -9.19
C ILE A 81 3.89 19.87 -8.04
N GLU A 82 3.34 21.08 -8.03
CA GLU A 82 2.32 21.50 -7.06
C GLU A 82 1.00 20.73 -7.21
N VAL A 83 0.62 20.33 -8.42
CA VAL A 83 -0.53 19.47 -8.69
C VAL A 83 -0.36 18.11 -8.01
N VAL A 84 0.85 17.54 -7.99
CA VAL A 84 1.12 16.29 -7.27
C VAL A 84 0.77 16.44 -5.79
N TYR A 85 1.26 17.51 -5.17
CA TYR A 85 0.99 17.80 -3.76
C TYR A 85 -0.49 18.06 -3.50
N ALA A 86 -1.15 18.84 -4.37
CA ALA A 86 -2.57 19.17 -4.22
C ALA A 86 -3.46 17.91 -4.30
N HIS A 87 -3.21 17.00 -5.25
CA HIS A 87 -3.91 15.72 -5.32
C HIS A 87 -3.67 14.87 -4.06
N TYR A 88 -2.42 14.76 -3.61
CA TYR A 88 -2.09 14.01 -2.40
C TYR A 88 -2.84 14.54 -1.17
N ARG A 89 -2.85 15.88 -1.00
CA ARG A 89 -3.54 16.55 0.13
C ARG A 89 -5.05 16.46 0.03
N ASN A 90 -5.61 16.37 -1.19
CA ASN A 90 -7.04 16.12 -1.43
C ASN A 90 -7.45 14.66 -1.14
N GLY A 91 -6.49 13.77 -0.93
CA GLY A 91 -6.72 12.33 -0.75
C GLY A 91 -6.83 11.54 -2.06
N ASP A 92 -6.63 12.18 -3.20
CA ASP A 92 -6.66 11.56 -4.54
C ASP A 92 -5.29 10.92 -4.85
N LYS A 93 -4.96 9.86 -4.12
CA LYS A 93 -3.62 9.25 -4.14
C LYS A 93 -3.23 8.73 -5.52
N GLU A 94 -4.15 8.14 -6.27
CA GLU A 94 -3.93 7.64 -7.62
C GLU A 94 -3.63 8.78 -8.59
N ALA A 95 -4.35 9.89 -8.47
CA ALA A 95 -4.11 11.08 -9.28
C ALA A 95 -2.75 11.74 -8.94
N ALA A 96 -2.39 11.79 -7.65
CA ALA A 96 -1.09 12.26 -7.21
C ALA A 96 0.05 11.43 -7.80
N ARG A 97 -0.08 10.09 -7.76
CA ARG A 97 0.89 9.16 -8.34
C ARG A 97 1.02 9.36 -9.85
N ALA A 98 -0.10 9.46 -10.57
CA ALA A 98 -0.10 9.67 -12.01
C ALA A 98 0.52 11.02 -12.40
N ALA A 99 0.25 12.08 -11.62
CA ALA A 99 0.86 13.40 -11.80
C ALA A 99 2.38 13.37 -11.55
N ALA A 100 2.83 12.67 -10.50
CA ALA A 100 4.25 12.48 -10.22
C ALA A 100 4.96 11.71 -11.35
N ASP A 101 4.38 10.62 -11.83
CA ASP A 101 4.91 9.87 -12.99
C ASP A 101 4.99 10.73 -14.24
N ARG A 102 3.99 11.59 -14.46
CA ARG A 102 4.00 12.53 -15.58
C ARG A 102 5.14 13.56 -15.45
N PHE A 103 5.32 14.14 -14.26
CA PHE A 103 6.39 15.11 -13.99
C PHE A 103 7.77 14.47 -14.22
N ILE A 104 8.00 13.27 -13.69
CA ILE A 104 9.26 12.52 -13.85
C ILE A 104 9.59 12.29 -15.33
N ARG A 105 8.58 11.99 -16.15
CA ARG A 105 8.79 11.79 -17.59
C ARG A 105 9.05 13.07 -18.38
N LEU A 106 8.40 14.18 -17.99
CA LEU A 106 8.50 15.45 -18.72
C LEU A 106 9.71 16.27 -18.29
N HIS A 107 10.14 16.14 -17.03
CA HIS A 107 11.18 16.96 -16.42
C HIS A 107 12.26 16.11 -15.74
N PRO A 108 12.95 15.20 -16.46
CA PRO A 108 13.90 14.25 -15.85
C PRO A 108 15.14 14.92 -15.24
N GLU A 109 15.43 16.18 -15.59
CA GLU A 109 16.58 16.94 -15.10
C GLU A 109 16.15 18.10 -14.16
N ASP A 110 14.88 18.15 -13.75
CA ASP A 110 14.39 19.19 -12.84
C ASP A 110 14.99 19.04 -11.44
N GLU A 111 15.24 20.16 -10.78
CA GLU A 111 15.79 20.17 -9.42
C GLU A 111 14.87 19.53 -8.37
N ASN A 112 13.55 19.47 -8.63
CA ASN A 112 12.55 18.85 -7.76
C ASN A 112 12.19 17.41 -8.17
N ILE A 113 13.00 16.77 -9.01
CA ILE A 113 12.73 15.42 -9.49
C ILE A 113 12.68 14.40 -8.32
N ASP A 114 13.54 14.55 -7.34
CA ASP A 114 13.59 13.71 -6.14
C ASP A 114 12.31 13.86 -5.31
N TYR A 115 11.74 15.08 -5.22
CA TYR A 115 10.45 15.30 -4.59
C TYR A 115 9.31 14.56 -5.32
N ALA A 116 9.34 14.54 -6.66
CA ALA A 116 8.35 13.80 -7.44
C ALA A 116 8.41 12.29 -7.15
N TYR A 117 9.61 11.70 -7.08
CA TYR A 117 9.79 10.29 -6.66
C TYR A 117 9.32 10.05 -5.24
N TYR A 118 9.61 10.96 -4.32
CA TYR A 118 9.16 10.89 -2.94
C TYR A 118 7.62 10.92 -2.84
N MET A 119 6.97 11.84 -3.51
CA MET A 119 5.51 11.97 -3.54
C MET A 119 4.84 10.76 -4.19
N LYS A 120 5.46 10.15 -5.19
CA LYS A 120 5.02 8.89 -5.78
C LYS A 120 5.00 7.77 -4.75
N GLY A 121 6.08 7.61 -3.98
CA GLY A 121 6.15 6.64 -2.88
C GLY A 121 5.12 6.91 -1.78
N LEU A 122 4.91 8.19 -1.40
CA LEU A 122 3.90 8.58 -0.43
C LEU A 122 2.48 8.28 -0.90
N SER A 123 2.20 8.41 -2.19
CA SER A 123 0.85 8.19 -2.74
C SER A 123 0.39 6.74 -2.59
N SER A 124 1.30 5.77 -2.61
CA SER A 124 1.00 4.36 -2.35
C SER A 124 1.26 3.95 -0.90
N PHE A 125 1.78 4.85 -0.06
CA PHE A 125 2.09 4.55 1.33
C PHE A 125 0.82 4.55 2.20
N GLU A 126 0.63 3.48 2.96
CA GLU A 126 -0.45 3.35 3.94
C GLU A 126 0.16 3.01 5.31
N ASP A 127 0.05 3.94 6.25
CA ASP A 127 0.54 3.78 7.62
C ASP A 127 -0.55 3.33 8.61
N GLY A 128 -1.77 3.11 8.13
CA GLY A 128 -2.90 2.76 8.98
C GLY A 128 -3.48 3.92 9.80
N SER A 129 -3.02 5.16 9.58
CA SER A 129 -3.48 6.35 10.32
C SER A 129 -4.87 6.85 9.92
N GLY A 130 -5.55 6.19 8.98
CA GLY A 130 -6.87 6.58 8.50
C GLY A 130 -7.91 6.67 9.64
N PHE A 131 -8.87 7.61 9.50
CA PHE A 131 -9.91 7.87 10.50
C PHE A 131 -10.64 6.60 10.96
N LEU A 132 -10.92 5.67 10.05
CA LEU A 132 -11.58 4.39 10.37
C LEU A 132 -10.70 3.48 11.23
N ASN A 133 -9.39 3.48 11.06
CA ASN A 133 -8.47 2.65 11.83
C ASN A 133 -8.39 3.07 13.31
N ARG A 134 -8.77 4.32 13.62
CA ARG A 134 -8.88 4.80 15.00
C ARG A 134 -10.04 4.15 15.76
N PHE A 135 -11.10 3.77 15.07
CA PHE A 135 -12.30 3.16 15.64
C PHE A 135 -12.34 1.65 15.43
N LEU A 136 -11.74 1.16 14.36
CA LEU A 136 -11.63 -0.25 14.01
C LEU A 136 -10.14 -0.56 13.86
N PRO A 137 -9.51 -1.24 14.82
CA PRO A 137 -8.11 -1.65 14.70
C PRO A 137 -7.98 -2.69 13.60
N ILE A 138 -7.83 -2.21 12.36
CA ILE A 138 -7.63 -3.07 11.19
C ILE A 138 -6.14 -3.41 11.15
N ASP A 139 -5.84 -4.69 11.22
CA ASP A 139 -4.49 -5.21 11.10
C ASP A 139 -3.98 -5.02 9.66
N GLN A 140 -3.03 -4.11 9.49
CA GLN A 140 -2.43 -3.78 8.19
C GLN A 140 -1.71 -4.97 7.56
N THR A 141 -1.20 -5.89 8.39
CA THR A 141 -0.47 -7.07 7.92
C THR A 141 -1.35 -8.12 7.26
N LYS A 142 -2.68 -7.97 7.34
CA LYS A 142 -3.68 -8.85 6.72
C LYS A 142 -4.28 -8.29 5.43
N ARG A 143 -3.90 -7.08 5.04
CA ARG A 143 -4.38 -6.44 3.81
C ARG A 143 -3.58 -6.88 2.59
N ASP A 144 -4.13 -6.63 1.40
CA ASP A 144 -3.40 -6.80 0.14
C ASP A 144 -2.10 -5.98 0.18
N PRO A 145 -0.94 -6.61 0.01
CA PRO A 145 0.34 -5.93 0.09
C PRO A 145 0.69 -5.11 -1.16
N GLY A 146 -0.18 -5.03 -2.16
CA GLY A 146 0.11 -4.40 -3.45
C GLY A 146 0.59 -2.95 -3.30
N SER A 147 -0.17 -2.11 -2.59
CA SER A 147 0.21 -0.71 -2.33
C SER A 147 1.52 -0.59 -1.54
N SER A 148 1.75 -1.49 -0.57
CA SER A 148 2.99 -1.51 0.20
C SER A 148 4.20 -1.90 -0.65
N GLN A 149 4.05 -2.83 -1.59
CA GLN A 149 5.11 -3.22 -2.53
C GLN A 149 5.43 -2.08 -3.51
N GLU A 150 4.40 -1.40 -4.03
CA GLU A 150 4.57 -0.24 -4.90
C GLU A 150 5.32 0.89 -4.18
N SER A 151 4.85 1.27 -2.99
CA SER A 151 5.48 2.30 -2.17
C SER A 151 6.94 1.97 -1.86
N PHE A 152 7.22 0.70 -1.47
CA PHE A 152 8.58 0.24 -1.21
C PHE A 152 9.47 0.38 -2.46
N SER A 153 8.96 -0.02 -3.63
CA SER A 153 9.68 0.09 -4.90
C SER A 153 9.98 1.54 -5.28
N ASP A 154 9.02 2.44 -5.07
CA ASP A 154 9.19 3.86 -5.40
C ASP A 154 10.22 4.55 -4.48
N PHE A 155 10.17 4.27 -3.16
CA PHE A 155 11.20 4.77 -2.24
C PHE A 155 12.57 4.16 -2.53
N ALA A 156 12.64 2.88 -2.91
CA ALA A 156 13.90 2.26 -3.30
C ALA A 156 14.49 2.94 -4.54
N GLN A 157 13.64 3.30 -5.52
CA GLN A 157 14.06 4.02 -6.71
C GLN A 157 14.57 5.43 -6.37
N LEU A 158 13.87 6.16 -5.48
CA LEU A 158 14.36 7.46 -4.99
C LEU A 158 15.75 7.33 -4.36
N LEU A 159 15.94 6.37 -3.45
CA LEU A 159 17.22 6.20 -2.76
C LEU A 159 18.35 5.76 -3.68
N ALA A 160 18.04 5.01 -4.75
CA ALA A 160 19.02 4.58 -5.73
C ALA A 160 19.47 5.73 -6.65
N LEU A 161 18.54 6.61 -7.05
CA LEU A 161 18.81 7.71 -7.97
C LEU A 161 19.31 8.97 -7.23
N PHE A 162 18.78 9.22 -6.02
CA PHE A 162 19.02 10.44 -5.25
C PHE A 162 19.37 10.11 -3.79
N PRO A 163 20.51 9.46 -3.52
CA PRO A 163 20.87 9.01 -2.17
C PRO A 163 21.04 10.16 -1.17
N ASP A 164 21.40 11.36 -1.66
CA ASP A 164 21.64 12.57 -0.87
C ASP A 164 20.42 13.51 -0.84
N SER A 165 19.27 13.08 -1.36
CA SER A 165 18.02 13.83 -1.30
C SER A 165 17.62 14.16 0.14
N ALA A 166 17.03 15.34 0.35
CA ALA A 166 16.46 15.74 1.64
C ALA A 166 15.34 14.75 2.10
N TYR A 167 14.72 14.02 1.19
CA TYR A 167 13.67 13.04 1.45
C TYR A 167 14.22 11.62 1.74
N ALA A 168 15.52 11.38 1.53
CA ALA A 168 16.12 10.06 1.70
C ALA A 168 16.01 9.50 3.13
N PRO A 169 16.19 10.28 4.22
CA PRO A 169 16.05 9.75 5.59
C PRO A 169 14.62 9.28 5.90
N ASP A 170 13.60 10.05 5.51
CA ASP A 170 12.20 9.67 5.71
C ASP A 170 11.82 8.44 4.87
N SER A 171 12.27 8.40 3.62
CA SER A 171 12.06 7.26 2.72
C SER A 171 12.64 5.96 3.29
N ARG A 172 13.85 6.00 3.87
CA ARG A 172 14.45 4.84 4.56
C ARG A 172 13.60 4.36 5.73
N SER A 173 13.11 5.28 6.54
CA SER A 173 12.25 4.96 7.69
C SER A 173 10.95 4.29 7.25
N ARG A 174 10.32 4.80 6.19
CA ARG A 174 9.11 4.20 5.61
C ARG A 174 9.39 2.84 4.99
N MET A 175 10.52 2.66 4.34
CA MET A 175 10.91 1.35 3.78
C MET A 175 11.10 0.29 4.87
N VAL A 176 11.66 0.64 6.03
CA VAL A 176 11.74 -0.28 7.18
C VAL A 176 10.35 -0.69 7.65
N PHE A 177 9.42 0.27 7.79
CA PHE A 177 8.03 0.00 8.15
C PHE A 177 7.35 -0.93 7.13
N LEU A 178 7.44 -0.59 5.83
CA LEU A 178 6.86 -1.38 4.75
C LEU A 178 7.43 -2.81 4.72
N ARG A 179 8.75 -2.96 4.88
CA ARG A 179 9.42 -4.25 4.91
C ARG A 179 8.92 -5.13 6.05
N ASN A 180 8.74 -4.55 7.24
CA ASN A 180 8.18 -5.27 8.39
C ASN A 180 6.74 -5.72 8.13
N ASN A 181 5.91 -4.85 7.54
CA ASN A 181 4.53 -5.19 7.20
C ASN A 181 4.44 -6.28 6.13
N LEU A 182 5.27 -6.20 5.08
CA LEU A 182 5.34 -7.22 4.03
C LEU A 182 5.78 -8.58 4.59
N ALA A 183 6.77 -8.59 5.48
CA ALA A 183 7.21 -9.80 6.14
C ALA A 183 6.12 -10.41 7.03
N ALA A 184 5.42 -9.59 7.81
CA ALA A 184 4.32 -10.01 8.66
C ALA A 184 3.13 -10.55 7.85
N TYR A 185 2.84 -9.95 6.68
CA TYR A 185 1.85 -10.47 5.74
C TYR A 185 2.20 -11.90 5.28
N GLU A 186 3.45 -12.16 4.92
CA GLU A 186 3.89 -13.50 4.51
C GLU A 186 3.72 -14.53 5.64
N ILE A 187 3.97 -14.13 6.89
CA ILE A 187 3.72 -14.98 8.06
C ILE A 187 2.21 -15.22 8.25
N HIS A 188 1.38 -14.19 8.06
CA HIS A 188 -0.08 -14.38 8.11
C HIS A 188 -0.53 -15.41 7.07
N VAL A 189 -0.04 -15.31 5.83
CA VAL A 189 -0.33 -16.29 4.75
C VAL A 189 0.22 -17.68 5.10
N ALA A 190 1.43 -17.77 5.69
CA ALA A 190 2.00 -19.04 6.11
C ALA A 190 1.14 -19.73 7.17
N ASN A 191 0.66 -18.98 8.16
CA ASN A 191 -0.22 -19.47 9.21
C ASN A 191 -1.55 -19.98 8.64
N TYR A 192 -2.15 -19.26 7.70
CA TYR A 192 -3.33 -19.71 7.00
C TYR A 192 -3.12 -21.06 6.29
N TYR A 193 -1.94 -21.27 5.67
CA TYR A 193 -1.61 -22.57 5.06
C TYR A 193 -1.39 -23.68 6.10
N LEU A 194 -0.81 -23.40 7.26
CA LEU A 194 -0.68 -24.36 8.36
C LEU A 194 -2.06 -24.83 8.83
N GLU A 195 -2.98 -23.92 9.05
CA GLU A 195 -4.37 -24.19 9.43
C GLU A 195 -5.11 -25.07 8.42
N ARG A 196 -4.82 -24.86 7.13
CA ARG A 196 -5.37 -25.65 6.02
C ARG A 196 -4.62 -26.96 5.76
N ARG A 197 -3.62 -27.30 6.59
CA ARG A 197 -2.77 -28.48 6.43
C ARG A 197 -1.98 -28.49 5.12
N ALA A 198 -1.83 -27.34 4.49
CA ALA A 198 -1.02 -27.16 3.29
C ALA A 198 0.46 -26.89 3.65
N TYR A 199 1.07 -27.86 4.37
CA TYR A 199 2.36 -27.70 5.03
C TYR A 199 3.50 -27.31 4.09
N ILE A 200 3.52 -27.82 2.86
CA ILE A 200 4.53 -27.44 1.85
C ILE A 200 4.38 -25.97 1.45
N ALA A 201 3.15 -25.46 1.33
CA ALA A 201 2.91 -24.06 1.01
C ALA A 201 3.32 -23.16 2.19
N ALA A 202 2.99 -23.54 3.42
CA ALA A 202 3.42 -22.85 4.63
C ALA A 202 4.94 -22.80 4.76
N LEU A 203 5.60 -23.96 4.56
CA LEU A 203 7.07 -24.07 4.57
C LEU A 203 7.71 -23.08 3.60
N ARG A 204 7.22 -23.03 2.37
CA ARG A 204 7.76 -22.10 1.35
C ARG A 204 7.60 -20.64 1.74
N ARG A 205 6.51 -20.26 2.41
CA ARG A 205 6.31 -18.91 2.91
C ARG A 205 7.26 -18.58 4.07
N GLY A 206 7.43 -19.51 5.02
CA GLY A 206 8.42 -19.37 6.09
C GLY A 206 9.84 -19.21 5.55
N GLN A 207 10.25 -20.07 4.61
CA GLN A 207 11.54 -19.97 3.93
C GLN A 207 11.71 -18.61 3.24
N TYR A 208 10.70 -18.16 2.51
CA TYR A 208 10.72 -16.89 1.82
C TYR A 208 10.96 -15.70 2.77
N VAL A 209 10.33 -15.73 3.95
CA VAL A 209 10.55 -14.70 4.97
C VAL A 209 11.99 -14.74 5.49
N VAL A 210 12.51 -15.91 5.81
CA VAL A 210 13.88 -16.06 6.33
C VAL A 210 14.93 -15.62 5.30
N GLU A 211 14.70 -15.90 4.02
CA GLU A 211 15.62 -15.58 2.93
C GLU A 211 15.58 -14.12 2.50
N ASN A 212 14.37 -13.51 2.45
CA ASN A 212 14.17 -12.21 1.81
C ASN A 212 13.89 -11.06 2.79
N PHE A 213 13.52 -11.36 4.04
CA PHE A 213 13.16 -10.35 5.04
C PHE A 213 14.06 -10.38 6.26
N GLN A 214 15.35 -10.66 6.08
CA GLN A 214 16.35 -10.65 7.15
C GLN A 214 16.33 -9.30 7.87
N GLY A 215 16.53 -9.33 9.20
CA GLY A 215 16.48 -8.13 10.04
C GLY A 215 15.07 -7.63 10.39
N THR A 216 13.99 -8.32 9.94
CA THR A 216 12.63 -8.04 10.41
C THR A 216 12.27 -8.93 11.60
N PRO A 217 11.34 -8.50 12.48
CA PRO A 217 10.84 -9.35 13.56
C PRO A 217 10.19 -10.66 13.08
N ALA A 218 9.63 -10.67 11.88
CA ALA A 218 8.95 -11.80 11.28
C ALA A 218 9.86 -13.01 10.96
N VAL A 219 11.17 -12.82 10.96
CA VAL A 219 12.13 -13.93 10.70
C VAL A 219 11.97 -15.04 11.74
N ALA A 220 11.81 -14.70 13.01
CA ALA A 220 11.59 -15.68 14.09
C ALA A 220 10.31 -16.51 13.82
N ASP A 221 9.21 -15.84 13.45
CA ASP A 221 7.97 -16.50 13.08
C ASP A 221 8.15 -17.38 11.82
N GLY A 222 8.94 -16.92 10.85
CA GLY A 222 9.28 -17.69 9.64
C GLY A 222 9.98 -19.00 9.97
N VAL A 223 10.98 -18.98 10.87
CA VAL A 223 11.65 -20.19 11.34
C VAL A 223 10.67 -21.08 12.10
N ALA A 224 9.81 -20.53 12.98
CA ALA A 224 8.79 -21.29 13.70
C ALA A 224 7.81 -21.97 12.75
N VAL A 225 7.35 -21.32 11.69
CA VAL A 225 6.53 -21.92 10.62
C VAL A 225 7.26 -23.07 9.95
N MET A 226 8.57 -22.93 9.68
CA MET A 226 9.37 -24.01 9.09
C MET A 226 9.45 -25.22 10.03
N VAL A 227 9.69 -25.02 11.33
CA VAL A 227 9.70 -26.10 12.33
C VAL A 227 8.37 -26.85 12.30
N GLU A 228 7.24 -26.14 12.44
CA GLU A 228 5.91 -26.77 12.47
C GLU A 228 5.62 -27.51 11.16
N ALA A 229 5.91 -26.90 10.00
CA ALA A 229 5.69 -27.53 8.72
C ALA A 229 6.51 -28.80 8.53
N TYR A 230 7.79 -28.81 8.93
CA TYR A 230 8.66 -30.00 8.88
C TYR A 230 8.13 -31.11 9.81
N LEU A 231 7.74 -30.79 11.05
CA LEU A 231 7.15 -31.76 11.97
C LEU A 231 5.89 -32.39 11.38
N ARG A 232 4.99 -31.59 10.79
CA ARG A 232 3.75 -32.05 10.18
C ARG A 232 3.98 -32.87 8.90
N LEU A 233 5.11 -32.70 8.24
CA LEU A 233 5.53 -33.49 7.07
C LEU A 233 6.31 -34.77 7.45
N GLY A 234 6.63 -34.97 8.75
CA GLY A 234 7.44 -36.08 9.22
C GLY A 234 8.95 -35.94 8.92
N LEU A 235 9.41 -34.74 8.57
CA LEU A 235 10.80 -34.42 8.25
C LEU A 235 11.55 -33.98 9.52
N ASN A 236 11.68 -34.90 10.48
CA ASN A 236 12.15 -34.60 11.85
C ASN A 236 13.56 -34.00 11.88
N GLU A 237 14.51 -34.48 11.09
CA GLU A 237 15.88 -33.93 11.04
C GLU A 237 15.92 -32.45 10.64
N LEU A 238 15.07 -32.06 9.69
CA LEU A 238 14.95 -30.66 9.26
C LEU A 238 14.23 -29.81 10.30
N ALA A 239 13.25 -30.40 10.98
CA ALA A 239 12.55 -29.76 12.09
C ALA A 239 13.51 -29.48 13.25
N ASP A 240 14.33 -30.47 13.66
CA ASP A 240 15.32 -30.34 14.73
C ASP A 240 16.37 -29.27 14.40
N THR A 241 16.85 -29.25 13.18
CA THR A 241 17.79 -28.23 12.70
C THR A 241 17.19 -26.82 12.76
N SER A 242 15.95 -26.66 12.28
CA SER A 242 15.24 -25.39 12.32
C SER A 242 14.90 -24.96 13.76
N LEU A 243 14.55 -25.92 14.63
CA LEU A 243 14.29 -25.64 16.04
C LEU A 243 15.57 -25.24 16.78
N ALA A 244 16.69 -25.86 16.49
CA ALA A 244 17.98 -25.44 17.04
C ALA A 244 18.30 -23.99 16.66
N LEU A 245 18.08 -23.62 15.40
CA LEU A 245 18.24 -22.25 14.91
C LEU A 245 17.30 -21.27 15.66
N LEU A 246 16.03 -21.66 15.87
CA LEU A 246 15.05 -20.84 16.59
C LEU A 246 15.47 -20.65 18.06
N ARG A 247 15.92 -21.70 18.73
CA ARG A 247 16.37 -21.65 20.12
C ARG A 247 17.62 -20.78 20.31
N GLU A 248 18.56 -20.89 19.40
CA GLU A 248 19.82 -20.14 19.47
C GLU A 248 19.62 -18.64 19.25
N ASN A 249 18.84 -18.27 18.26
CA ASN A 249 18.69 -16.86 17.87
C ASN A 249 17.48 -16.18 18.52
N TYR A 250 16.44 -16.94 18.87
CA TYR A 250 15.17 -16.40 19.39
C TYR A 250 14.64 -17.25 20.58
N PRO A 251 15.43 -17.40 21.67
CA PRO A 251 15.08 -18.28 22.77
C PRO A 251 13.78 -17.94 23.50
N GLN A 252 13.32 -16.70 23.36
CA GLN A 252 12.07 -16.21 23.99
C GLN A 252 10.87 -16.23 23.02
N HIS A 253 11.02 -16.88 21.85
CA HIS A 253 9.91 -16.94 20.89
C HIS A 253 8.71 -17.71 21.47
N ALA A 254 7.49 -17.20 21.22
CA ALA A 254 6.25 -17.75 21.78
C ALA A 254 5.98 -19.23 21.40
N SER A 255 6.60 -19.75 20.35
CA SER A 255 6.52 -21.15 19.96
C SER A 255 7.52 -22.06 20.67
N ILE A 256 8.26 -21.57 21.64
CA ILE A 256 9.18 -22.36 22.47
C ILE A 256 8.67 -22.31 23.92
N ASP A 257 8.53 -23.46 24.55
CA ASP A 257 8.15 -23.54 25.97
C ASP A 257 9.36 -23.30 26.90
N ASN A 258 9.12 -23.27 28.20
CA ASN A 258 10.16 -23.08 29.21
C ASN A 258 11.21 -24.22 29.24
N GLY A 259 10.91 -25.39 28.68
CA GLY A 259 11.83 -26.52 28.52
C GLY A 259 12.65 -26.44 27.25
N GLY A 260 12.32 -25.52 26.38
CA GLY A 260 12.92 -25.39 25.06
C GLY A 260 12.23 -26.21 23.98
N ASP A 261 11.11 -26.89 24.28
CA ASP A 261 10.38 -27.70 23.31
C ASP A 261 9.46 -26.85 22.45
N PHE A 262 9.23 -27.30 21.20
CA PHE A 262 8.40 -26.60 20.26
C PHE A 262 6.90 -26.80 20.54
N ILE A 263 6.16 -25.72 20.67
CA ILE A 263 4.71 -25.73 20.85
C ILE A 263 4.02 -25.80 19.49
N ILE A 264 3.50 -26.95 19.13
CA ILE A 264 2.71 -27.13 17.90
C ILE A 264 1.37 -26.43 18.09
N ARG A 265 0.97 -25.63 17.11
CA ARG A 265 -0.34 -24.95 17.12
C ARG A 265 -1.46 -25.98 17.11
N THR A 266 -2.47 -25.77 17.95
CA THR A 266 -3.66 -26.60 17.97
C THR A 266 -4.37 -26.48 16.61
N GLU A 267 -4.71 -27.61 16.01
CA GLU A 267 -5.52 -27.62 14.80
C GLU A 267 -6.85 -26.91 15.09
N ILE A 268 -7.24 -25.99 14.22
CA ILE A 268 -8.57 -25.37 14.29
C ILE A 268 -9.58 -26.51 14.15
N THR A 269 -10.35 -26.74 15.20
CA THR A 269 -11.55 -27.59 15.16
C THR A 269 -12.48 -27.03 14.10
N ASN A 270 -13.04 -27.90 13.26
CA ASN A 270 -13.98 -27.54 12.20
C ASN A 270 -14.91 -26.41 12.64
N PRO A 271 -15.12 -25.40 11.79
CA PRO A 271 -15.99 -24.28 12.14
C PRO A 271 -17.33 -24.78 12.63
N SER A 272 -17.82 -24.20 13.73
CA SER A 272 -19.09 -24.64 14.33
C SER A 272 -20.19 -24.54 13.26
N LEU A 273 -21.21 -25.40 13.36
CA LEU A 273 -22.38 -25.36 12.47
C LEU A 273 -23.00 -23.96 12.44
N LEU A 274 -22.95 -23.22 13.55
CA LEU A 274 -23.38 -21.84 13.68
C LEU A 274 -22.54 -20.90 12.79
N TYR A 275 -21.22 -21.07 12.73
CA TYR A 275 -20.33 -20.30 11.84
C TYR A 275 -20.71 -20.53 10.37
N THR A 276 -20.95 -21.77 9.98
CA THR A 276 -21.29 -22.13 8.59
C THR A 276 -22.67 -21.59 8.19
N VAL A 277 -23.66 -21.64 9.09
CA VAL A 277 -25.04 -21.19 8.85
C VAL A 277 -25.15 -19.65 8.85
N THR A 278 -24.33 -18.97 9.64
CA THR A 278 -24.37 -17.51 9.78
C THR A 278 -23.35 -16.79 8.94
N PHE A 279 -22.68 -17.48 8.02
CA PHE A 279 -21.60 -16.93 7.19
C PHE A 279 -20.51 -16.21 8.02
N GLY A 280 -20.22 -16.71 9.22
CA GLY A 280 -19.22 -16.14 10.10
C GLY A 280 -19.66 -14.95 10.96
N MET A 281 -20.95 -14.56 10.92
CA MET A 281 -21.44 -13.45 11.74
C MET A 281 -21.61 -13.78 13.23
N LEU A 282 -21.81 -15.06 13.57
CA LEU A 282 -22.03 -15.52 14.93
C LEU A 282 -21.15 -16.75 15.21
N GLY A 283 -19.88 -16.53 15.47
CA GLY A 283 -18.97 -17.59 15.86
C GLY A 283 -17.61 -17.05 16.25
N ASP A 284 -17.05 -17.56 17.32
CA ASP A 284 -15.76 -17.16 17.88
C ASP A 284 -14.54 -17.53 17.00
N ASN A 285 -14.76 -18.20 15.87
CA ASN A 285 -13.74 -18.61 14.91
C ASN A 285 -13.96 -17.89 13.59
N ALA A 286 -13.70 -16.58 13.55
CA ALA A 286 -13.57 -15.85 12.31
C ALA A 286 -12.31 -16.34 11.58
N VAL A 287 -12.47 -17.40 10.78
CA VAL A 287 -11.48 -17.66 9.71
C VAL A 287 -11.69 -16.55 8.69
N ASP A 288 -10.76 -15.61 8.63
CA ASP A 288 -10.76 -14.61 7.59
C ASP A 288 -10.94 -15.31 6.22
N PRO A 289 -11.80 -14.78 5.33
CA PRO A 289 -12.00 -15.38 4.03
C PRO A 289 -10.63 -15.55 3.34
N PRO A 290 -10.46 -16.65 2.56
CA PRO A 290 -9.20 -16.88 1.89
C PRO A 290 -8.86 -15.65 1.05
N LEU A 291 -7.74 -15.02 1.37
CA LEU A 291 -7.16 -14.03 0.49
C LEU A 291 -7.04 -14.69 -0.88
N ALA A 292 -7.59 -14.03 -1.92
CA ALA A 292 -7.47 -14.52 -3.27
C ALA A 292 -6.00 -14.94 -3.50
N PRO A 293 -5.74 -16.10 -4.14
CA PRO A 293 -4.37 -16.52 -4.37
C PRO A 293 -3.67 -15.35 -5.05
N THR A 294 -2.78 -14.69 -4.32
CA THR A 294 -1.96 -13.63 -4.89
C THR A 294 -1.35 -14.27 -6.12
N ARG A 295 -1.78 -13.82 -7.32
CA ARG A 295 -1.05 -14.15 -8.53
C ARG A 295 0.41 -13.98 -8.12
N ARG A 296 1.22 -15.04 -8.31
CA ARG A 296 2.68 -14.89 -8.16
C ARG A 296 2.96 -13.51 -8.72
N PRO A 297 3.61 -12.59 -7.97
CA PRO A 297 4.03 -11.38 -8.61
C PRO A 297 4.64 -11.89 -9.91
N ARG A 298 3.99 -11.65 -11.05
CA ARG A 298 4.69 -11.78 -12.29
C ARG A 298 5.94 -11.02 -11.96
N THR A 299 7.09 -11.64 -12.12
CA THR A 299 8.36 -10.95 -12.20
C THR A 299 8.19 -9.91 -13.30
N SER A 300 7.34 -8.94 -13.01
CA SER A 300 7.10 -7.79 -13.84
C SER A 300 8.21 -6.85 -13.46
N GLY A 301 8.95 -6.44 -14.43
CA GLY A 301 9.97 -5.41 -14.48
C GLY A 301 10.68 -4.94 -13.22
N SER A 302 10.03 -4.91 -12.05
CA SER A 302 10.66 -4.49 -10.80
C SER A 302 11.69 -5.49 -10.27
N GLN A 303 11.46 -6.80 -10.41
CA GLN A 303 12.45 -7.79 -10.06
C GLN A 303 13.48 -7.97 -11.19
N GLU A 304 13.08 -7.73 -12.43
CA GLU A 304 14.01 -7.65 -13.57
C GLU A 304 14.88 -6.38 -13.49
N ILE A 305 14.33 -5.26 -13.04
CA ILE A 305 15.10 -4.03 -12.76
C ILE A 305 16.03 -4.24 -11.56
N ILE A 306 15.58 -4.87 -10.49
CA ILE A 306 16.40 -5.25 -9.35
C ILE A 306 17.49 -6.24 -9.77
N ASN A 307 17.19 -7.21 -10.63
CA ASN A 307 18.16 -8.19 -11.11
C ASN A 307 19.04 -7.66 -12.26
N ALA A 308 18.53 -6.76 -13.11
CA ALA A 308 19.33 -6.09 -14.15
C ALA A 308 20.29 -5.04 -13.56
N GLN A 309 19.90 -4.38 -12.47
CA GLN A 309 20.80 -3.48 -11.73
C GLN A 309 21.77 -4.24 -10.82
N ALA A 310 21.42 -5.43 -10.35
CA ALA A 310 22.35 -6.34 -9.67
C ALA A 310 23.38 -6.96 -10.63
N GLY A 311 23.11 -6.98 -11.95
CA GLY A 311 24.01 -7.42 -13.01
C GLY A 311 24.90 -6.31 -13.58
N ALA A 312 24.67 -5.05 -13.22
CA ALA A 312 25.62 -3.98 -13.46
C ALA A 312 26.68 -4.03 -12.35
N GLU A 313 27.62 -4.97 -12.48
CA GLU A 313 28.82 -5.04 -11.64
C GLU A 313 29.59 -3.73 -11.78
N ASP A 314 29.52 -2.88 -10.74
CA ASP A 314 30.63 -2.03 -10.42
C ASP A 314 31.83 -2.94 -10.12
N GLY A 315 32.97 -2.69 -10.76
CA GLY A 315 34.18 -3.51 -10.66
C GLY A 315 34.77 -3.67 -9.26
N SER A 316 34.00 -3.45 -8.19
CA SER A 316 34.33 -3.66 -6.78
C SER A 316 33.74 -4.95 -6.17
N GLY A 317 32.93 -5.72 -6.92
CA GLY A 317 32.42 -7.03 -6.48
C GLY A 317 31.48 -7.00 -5.26
N ARG A 318 30.88 -5.85 -4.93
CA ARG A 318 29.91 -5.73 -3.83
C ARG A 318 28.50 -5.64 -4.36
N SER A 319 27.68 -6.64 -4.05
CA SER A 319 26.23 -6.60 -4.32
C SER A 319 25.60 -5.41 -3.62
N TRP A 320 24.79 -4.62 -4.32
CA TRP A 320 24.05 -3.49 -3.73
C TRP A 320 23.13 -3.91 -2.58
N LEU A 321 22.69 -5.17 -2.52
CA LEU A 321 22.01 -5.77 -1.36
C LEU A 321 22.87 -5.72 -0.10
N SER A 322 24.20 -5.84 -0.22
CA SER A 322 25.12 -5.69 0.92
C SER A 322 25.25 -4.23 1.37
N ILE A 323 25.05 -3.28 0.47
CA ILE A 323 25.07 -1.83 0.77
C ILE A 323 23.79 -1.43 1.52
N LEU A 324 22.63 -1.96 1.10
CA LEU A 324 21.35 -1.72 1.79
C LEU A 324 21.28 -2.36 3.19
N THR A 325 21.89 -3.54 3.38
CA THR A 325 21.93 -4.20 4.69
C THR A 325 22.97 -3.60 5.64
N LEU A 326 24.12 -3.13 5.14
CA LEU A 326 25.20 -2.55 5.97
C LEU A 326 24.97 -1.06 6.29
N GLY A 327 24.20 -0.32 5.48
CA GLY A 327 23.96 1.11 5.69
C GLY A 327 22.73 1.45 6.53
N ILE A 328 21.81 0.50 6.75
CA ILE A 328 20.56 0.73 7.49
C ILE A 328 20.65 0.22 8.94
N PHE A 329 21.60 -0.68 9.24
CA PHE A 329 21.71 -1.36 10.55
C PHE A 329 23.04 -1.14 11.29
N ASN A 330 23.83 -0.13 10.92
CA ASN A 330 24.96 0.34 11.73
C ASN A 330 24.66 1.69 12.35
#